data_f81558c74629fadc60f3ee9e54260c24
#
_entry.id   f81558c74629fadc60f3ee9e54260c24
#
_cell.length_a   1.000
_cell.length_b   1.000
_cell.length_c   1.000
_cell.angle_alpha   90.00
_cell.angle_beta   90.00
_cell.angle_gamma   90.00
#
_symmetry.space_group_name_H-M   'P 1'
#
loop_
_entity.id
_entity.type
_entity.pdbx_description
1 polymer ?
#
loop_
_entity_poly.entity_id
_entity_poly.type
_entity_poly.pdbx_seq_one_letter_code
_entity_poly.pdbx_strand_id
1 'polypeptide(L)' 'MKTAEEIIALLENELAEAYEMHDEAKGKDAAQAFAFLVKASTIEQLLDEIKQG' A
#
# COMPACT_ATOMS: atom_id res chain seq x y z
N MET A 1 -1.93 21.72 7.61
CA MET A 1 -1.59 21.11 6.32
C MET A 1 -0.46 20.09 6.53
N LYS A 2 -0.57 18.92 5.91
CA LYS A 2 0.44 17.89 6.07
C LYS A 2 1.63 18.13 5.15
N THR A 3 2.82 17.87 5.64
CA THR A 3 4.03 17.97 4.82
C THR A 3 4.13 16.76 3.90
N ALA A 4 5.00 16.86 2.88
CA ALA A 4 5.26 15.73 1.99
C ALA A 4 5.77 14.52 2.76
N GLU A 5 6.62 14.74 3.76
CA GLU A 5 7.16 13.66 4.59
C GLU A 5 6.06 12.95 5.37
N GLU A 6 5.09 13.70 5.88
CA GLU A 6 3.97 13.11 6.61
C GLU A 6 3.08 12.28 5.68
N ILE A 7 2.87 12.77 4.46
CA ILE A 7 2.09 12.03 3.47
C ILE A 7 2.79 10.74 3.07
N ILE A 8 4.10 10.80 2.86
CA ILE A 8 4.90 9.62 2.52
C ILE A 8 4.81 8.58 3.65
N ALA A 9 4.96 9.02 4.91
CA ALA A 9 4.86 8.12 6.05
C ALA A 9 3.50 7.46 6.13
N LEU A 10 2.44 8.21 5.87
CA LEU A 10 1.09 7.68 5.87
C LEU A 10 0.92 6.61 4.81
N LEU A 11 1.40 6.88 3.59
CA LEU A 11 1.32 5.94 2.49
C LEU A 11 2.15 4.69 2.76
N GLU A 12 3.32 4.83 3.36
CA GLU A 12 4.15 3.69 3.72
C GLU A 12 3.48 2.80 4.75
N ASN A 13 2.78 3.39 5.72
CA ASN A 13 2.00 2.64 6.69
C ASN A 13 0.86 1.87 6.02
N GLU A 14 0.18 2.52 5.09
CA GLU A 14 -0.90 1.88 4.34
C GLU A 14 -0.37 0.74 3.47
N LEU A 15 0.81 0.91 2.90
CA LEU A 15 1.45 -0.12 2.09
C LEU A 15 1.76 -1.36 2.94
N ALA A 16 2.35 -1.15 4.11
CA ALA A 16 2.68 -2.25 5.02
C ALA A 16 1.41 -3.00 5.43
N GLU A 17 0.35 -2.26 5.72
CA GLU A 17 -0.93 -2.85 6.10
C GLU A 17 -1.52 -3.66 4.95
N ALA A 18 -1.43 -3.14 3.72
CA ALA A 18 -1.95 -3.85 2.55
C ALA A 18 -1.23 -5.18 2.34
N TYR A 19 0.09 -5.22 2.50
CA TYR A 19 0.84 -6.47 2.40
C TYR A 19 0.48 -7.44 3.51
N GLU A 20 0.30 -6.94 4.72
CA GLU A 20 -0.12 -7.76 5.86
C GLU A 20 -1.47 -8.42 5.60
N MET A 21 -2.43 -7.64 5.12
CA MET A 21 -3.75 -8.16 4.80
C MET A 21 -3.69 -9.15 3.62
N HIS A 22 -2.83 -8.89 2.65
CA HIS A 22 -2.60 -9.82 1.56
C HIS A 22 -2.11 -11.17 2.09
N ASP A 23 -1.13 -11.15 2.97
CA ASP A 23 -0.57 -12.38 3.54
C ASP A 23 -1.63 -13.18 4.30
N GLU A 24 -2.49 -12.50 5.05
CA GLU A 24 -3.56 -13.16 5.79
C GLU A 24 -4.60 -13.77 4.85
N ALA A 25 -4.91 -13.07 3.77
CA ALA A 25 -5.97 -13.49 2.85
C ALA A 25 -5.53 -14.58 1.88
N LYS A 26 -4.25 -14.65 1.55
CA LYS A 26 -3.79 -15.52 0.47
C LYS A 26 -4.05 -17.02 0.70
N GLY A 27 -4.20 -17.42 1.94
CA GLY A 27 -4.54 -18.82 2.27
C GLY A 27 -6.02 -19.06 2.50
N LYS A 28 -6.84 -18.00 2.43
CA LYS A 28 -8.26 -18.08 2.77
C LYS A 28 -9.17 -17.62 1.64
N ASP A 29 -8.81 -16.53 0.97
CA ASP A 29 -9.64 -15.93 -0.06
C ASP A 29 -8.73 -15.29 -1.12
N ALA A 30 -8.55 -16.00 -2.22
CA ALA A 30 -7.68 -15.57 -3.29
C ALA A 30 -8.11 -14.24 -3.90
N ALA A 31 -9.42 -14.01 -3.99
CA ALA A 31 -9.93 -12.76 -4.57
C ALA A 31 -9.58 -11.56 -3.69
N GLN A 32 -9.72 -11.70 -2.37
CA GLN A 32 -9.33 -10.65 -1.45
C GLN A 32 -7.81 -10.44 -1.44
N ALA A 33 -7.04 -11.53 -1.48
CA ALA A 33 -5.60 -11.44 -1.56
C ALA A 33 -5.16 -10.63 -2.78
N PHE A 34 -5.79 -10.88 -3.92
CA PHE A 34 -5.50 -10.14 -5.14
C PHE A 34 -5.86 -8.66 -4.99
N ALA A 35 -7.00 -8.36 -4.38
CA ALA A 35 -7.42 -6.98 -4.16
C ALA A 35 -6.42 -6.21 -3.29
N PHE A 36 -5.91 -6.83 -2.23
CA PHE A 36 -4.90 -6.20 -1.39
C PHE A 36 -3.58 -5.99 -2.14
N LEU A 37 -3.23 -6.93 -3.01
CA LEU A 37 -2.02 -6.80 -3.82
C LEU A 37 -2.14 -5.62 -4.79
N VAL A 38 -3.30 -5.46 -5.42
CA VAL A 38 -3.56 -4.33 -6.30
C VAL A 38 -3.47 -3.01 -5.53
N LYS A 39 -4.04 -2.98 -4.33
CA LYS A 39 -3.96 -1.80 -3.47
C LYS A 39 -2.51 -1.46 -3.15
N ALA A 40 -1.71 -2.46 -2.77
CA ALA A 40 -0.31 -2.26 -2.46
C ALA A 40 0.45 -1.71 -3.66
N SER A 41 0.20 -2.27 -4.84
CA SER A 41 0.85 -1.83 -6.08
C SER A 41 0.52 -0.37 -6.39
N THR A 42 -0.74 0.02 -6.21
CA THR A 42 -1.17 1.40 -6.43
C THR A 42 -0.45 2.36 -5.47
N ILE A 43 -0.36 1.97 -4.20
CA ILE A 43 0.33 2.79 -3.20
C ILE A 43 1.81 2.94 -3.55
N GLU A 44 2.45 1.86 -4.00
CA GLU A 44 3.85 1.92 -4.41
C GLU A 44 4.06 2.88 -5.57
N GLN A 45 3.15 2.89 -6.55
CA GLN A 45 3.22 3.83 -7.65
C GLN A 45 3.11 5.28 -7.18
N LEU A 46 2.18 5.54 -6.27
CA LEU A 46 2.01 6.87 -5.70
C LEU A 46 3.26 7.33 -4.96
N LEU A 47 3.85 6.42 -4.17
CA LEU A 47 5.07 6.72 -3.44
C LEU A 47 6.21 7.06 -4.39
N ASP A 48 6.36 6.30 -5.47
CA ASP A 48 7.39 6.56 -6.47
C ASP A 48 7.22 7.95 -7.07
N GLU A 49 5.99 8.31 -7.44
CA GLU A 49 5.72 9.61 -8.03
C GLU A 49 6.04 10.75 -7.07
N ILE A 50 5.68 10.60 -5.81
CA ILE A 50 5.94 11.61 -4.79
C ILE A 50 7.44 11.76 -4.56
N LYS A 51 8.16 10.65 -4.47
CA LYS A 51 9.59 10.68 -4.20
C LYS A 51 10.42 11.20 -5.39
N GLN A 52 9.91 11.02 -6.59
CA GLN A 52 10.57 11.52 -7.79
C GLN A 52 10.32 13.01 -8.01
N GLY A 53 9.17 13.47 -7.57
CA GLY A 53 8.74 14.83 -7.79
C GLY A 53 9.42 15.83 -6.93
#